data_3d1592aef629a79b0edace0872d9f4ea
#
_entry.id   3d1592aef629a79b0edace0872d9f4ea
#
_cell.length_a   1.000
_cell.length_b   1.000
_cell.length_c   1.000
_cell.angle_alpha   90.00
_cell.angle_beta   90.00
_cell.angle_gamma   90.00
#
_symmetry.space_group_name_H-M   'P 1'
#
loop_
_entity.id
_entity.type
_entity.pdbx_description
1 polymer ?
#
loop_
_entity_poly.entity_id
_entity_poly.type
_entity_poly.pdbx_seq_one_letter_code
_entity_poly.pdbx_strand_id
1 'polypeptide(L)'
;MNEGLPAGATSLDGEELEGLLPSHLVSRSQLNEWEQQNIEAALFWLSRQRRPRPLEEAWLRRLHREMFGQSWRWAGQYRSSGKSIGADWRQIRMQVPALLADISYQVEHRLEPVDHIAVRFHHRLVSIHPFPNGNGRHARLIADVLIEQLGAPRFSWGGSSSLVDASALRQQYIAALQQADRGDIRALLAFARAS
;
A
#
# COMPACT_ATOMS: atom_id res chain seq x y z
N MET A 1 -18.61 -2.37 11.14
CA MET A 1 -17.21 -2.41 10.63
C MET A 1 -16.69 -1.05 10.13
N ASN A 2 -17.55 -0.15 9.71
CA ASN A 2 -17.15 1.19 9.22
C ASN A 2 -17.21 2.30 10.29
N GLU A 3 -17.71 2.04 11.48
CA GLU A 3 -17.76 3.04 12.56
C GLU A 3 -16.39 3.24 13.20
N GLY A 4 -16.05 4.48 13.53
CA GLY A 4 -14.78 4.84 14.18
C GLY A 4 -13.53 4.69 13.30
N LEU A 5 -13.64 4.87 11.98
CA LEU A 5 -12.51 4.80 11.08
C LEU A 5 -11.47 5.90 11.40
N PRO A 6 -10.19 5.55 11.57
CA PRO A 6 -9.13 6.55 11.76
C PRO A 6 -8.93 7.37 10.48
N ALA A 7 -8.36 8.57 10.60
CA ALA A 7 -8.07 9.45 9.48
C ALA A 7 -7.31 8.71 8.36
N GLY A 8 -7.71 8.92 7.10
CA GLY A 8 -7.13 8.26 5.92
C GLY A 8 -7.44 6.77 5.79
N ALA A 9 -8.35 6.22 6.60
CA ALA A 9 -8.86 4.87 6.37
C ALA A 9 -10.02 4.90 5.37
N THR A 10 -10.09 3.89 4.51
CA THR A 10 -11.14 3.76 3.50
C THR A 10 -12.32 2.98 4.07
N SER A 11 -13.53 3.51 3.94
CA SER A 11 -14.74 2.75 4.22
C SER A 11 -14.98 1.72 3.11
N LEU A 12 -15.42 0.54 3.50
CA LEU A 12 -15.91 -0.48 2.57
C LEU A 12 -17.40 -0.26 2.32
N ASP A 13 -17.83 -0.42 1.07
CA ASP A 13 -19.26 -0.47 0.74
C ASP A 13 -19.88 -1.85 1.03
N GLY A 14 -21.20 -1.99 0.80
CA GLY A 14 -21.90 -3.23 1.11
C GLY A 14 -21.37 -4.44 0.34
N GLU A 15 -21.12 -4.28 -0.97
CA GLU A 15 -20.62 -5.37 -1.83
C GLU A 15 -19.19 -5.76 -1.44
N GLU A 16 -18.37 -4.79 -1.06
CA GLU A 16 -17.00 -5.05 -0.60
C GLU A 16 -16.99 -5.79 0.74
N LEU A 17 -17.92 -5.44 1.66
CA LEU A 17 -18.09 -6.15 2.95
C LEU A 17 -18.58 -7.59 2.77
N GLU A 18 -19.41 -7.86 1.77
CA GLU A 18 -19.81 -9.23 1.39
C GLU A 18 -18.62 -10.07 0.90
N GLY A 19 -17.52 -9.43 0.53
CA GLY A 19 -16.27 -10.07 0.18
C GLY A 19 -15.47 -10.63 1.36
N LEU A 20 -15.89 -10.39 2.62
CA LEU A 20 -15.22 -10.93 3.80
C LEU A 20 -15.34 -12.45 3.83
N LEU A 21 -14.21 -13.16 3.92
CA LEU A 21 -14.15 -14.61 3.90
C LEU A 21 -14.37 -15.24 5.29
N PRO A 22 -13.73 -14.73 6.37
CA PRO A 22 -13.93 -15.30 7.71
C PRO A 22 -15.25 -14.83 8.32
N SER A 23 -16.24 -15.74 8.40
CA SER A 23 -17.57 -15.44 8.94
C SER A 23 -17.61 -15.23 10.46
N HIS A 24 -16.56 -15.63 11.19
CA HIS A 24 -16.46 -15.50 12.63
C HIS A 24 -15.96 -14.14 13.12
N LEU A 25 -15.46 -13.28 12.23
CA LEU A 25 -14.97 -11.96 12.59
C LEU A 25 -16.13 -10.97 12.74
N VAL A 26 -16.38 -10.56 13.97
CA VAL A 26 -17.51 -9.67 14.31
C VAL A 26 -17.07 -8.24 14.63
N SER A 27 -15.77 -8.01 14.86
CA SER A 27 -15.24 -6.70 15.21
C SER A 27 -14.09 -6.26 14.28
N ARG A 28 -13.85 -4.95 14.25
CA ARG A 28 -12.73 -4.40 13.50
C ARG A 28 -11.37 -4.80 14.07
N SER A 29 -11.27 -4.91 15.39
CA SER A 29 -10.02 -5.36 16.04
C SER A 29 -9.66 -6.76 15.56
N GLN A 30 -10.62 -7.69 15.59
CA GLN A 30 -10.43 -9.06 15.10
C GLN A 30 -10.03 -9.08 13.63
N LEU A 31 -10.63 -8.23 12.80
CA LEU A 31 -10.25 -8.13 11.39
C LEU A 31 -8.82 -7.59 11.23
N ASN A 32 -8.43 -6.57 11.98
CA ASN A 32 -7.08 -6.02 11.94
C ASN A 32 -6.04 -7.06 12.35
N GLU A 33 -6.29 -7.82 13.41
CA GLU A 33 -5.42 -8.91 13.87
C GLU A 33 -5.32 -10.02 12.81
N TRP A 34 -6.43 -10.40 12.21
CA TRP A 34 -6.48 -11.40 11.15
C TRP A 34 -5.72 -10.94 9.90
N GLU A 35 -5.91 -9.68 9.47
CA GLU A 35 -5.16 -9.10 8.36
C GLU A 35 -3.66 -9.00 8.68
N GLN A 36 -3.29 -8.74 9.92
CA GLN A 36 -1.88 -8.72 10.33
C GLN A 36 -1.22 -10.09 10.18
N GLN A 37 -1.89 -11.17 10.60
CA GLN A 37 -1.41 -12.54 10.40
C GLN A 37 -1.25 -12.88 8.91
N ASN A 38 -2.19 -12.45 8.07
CA ASN A 38 -2.08 -12.62 6.63
C ASN A 38 -0.87 -11.88 6.03
N ILE A 39 -0.58 -10.67 6.53
CA ILE A 39 0.59 -9.90 6.10
C ILE A 39 1.88 -10.62 6.50
N GLU A 40 1.95 -11.21 7.69
CA GLU A 40 3.10 -12.02 8.14
C GLU A 40 3.31 -13.23 7.24
N ALA A 41 2.24 -13.93 6.87
CA ALA A 41 2.31 -15.01 5.89
C ALA A 41 2.77 -14.52 4.51
N ALA A 42 2.33 -13.33 4.08
CA ALA A 42 2.79 -12.73 2.84
C ALA A 42 4.28 -12.32 2.89
N LEU A 43 4.78 -11.86 4.03
CA LEU A 43 6.22 -11.59 4.22
C LEU A 43 7.04 -12.89 4.11
N PHE A 44 6.54 -13.99 4.69
CA PHE A 44 7.17 -15.30 4.53
C PHE A 44 7.15 -15.78 3.08
N TRP A 45 6.02 -15.62 2.37
CA TRP A 45 5.96 -15.90 0.93
C TRP A 45 6.96 -15.03 0.15
N LEU A 46 7.05 -13.75 0.48
CA LEU A 46 7.95 -12.80 -0.18
C LEU A 46 9.43 -13.19 0.02
N SER A 47 9.83 -13.62 1.23
CA SER A 47 11.21 -14.05 1.52
C SER A 47 11.67 -15.24 0.67
N ARG A 48 10.74 -16.01 0.10
CA ARG A 48 11.01 -17.15 -0.79
C ARG A 48 11.04 -16.77 -2.27
N GLN A 49 10.72 -15.51 -2.61
CA GLN A 49 10.76 -15.05 -3.99
C GLN A 49 12.20 -14.78 -4.42
N ARG A 50 12.71 -15.55 -5.37
CA ARG A 50 14.08 -15.36 -5.88
C ARG A 50 14.24 -14.10 -6.73
N ARG A 51 13.18 -13.68 -7.43
CA ARG A 51 13.15 -12.53 -8.35
C ARG A 51 11.80 -11.83 -8.23
N PRO A 52 11.59 -11.03 -7.18
CA PRO A 52 10.40 -10.18 -7.09
C PRO A 52 10.33 -9.23 -8.30
N ARG A 53 9.12 -8.86 -8.71
CA ARG A 53 8.91 -7.99 -9.88
C ARG A 53 7.95 -6.84 -9.52
N PRO A 54 8.33 -5.96 -8.58
CA PRO A 54 7.43 -4.94 -8.01
C PRO A 54 6.88 -3.96 -9.06
N LEU A 55 7.54 -3.82 -10.20
CA LEU A 55 7.11 -2.95 -11.31
C LEU A 55 6.32 -3.70 -12.40
N GLU A 56 5.91 -4.95 -12.18
CA GLU A 56 4.96 -5.67 -13.02
C GLU A 56 3.55 -5.65 -12.41
N GLU A 57 2.53 -5.28 -13.18
CA GLU A 57 1.15 -5.18 -12.70
C GLU A 57 0.63 -6.50 -12.11
N ALA A 58 0.91 -7.62 -12.78
CA ALA A 58 0.49 -8.94 -12.32
C ALA A 58 1.11 -9.26 -10.95
N TRP A 59 2.36 -8.89 -10.73
CA TRP A 59 3.06 -9.10 -9.46
C TRP A 59 2.55 -8.16 -8.36
N LEU A 60 2.30 -6.90 -8.68
CA LEU A 60 1.68 -5.90 -7.78
C LEU A 60 0.33 -6.41 -7.24
N ARG A 61 -0.52 -6.90 -8.13
CA ARG A 61 -1.83 -7.47 -7.78
C ARG A 61 -1.69 -8.77 -7.00
N ARG A 62 -0.70 -9.60 -7.34
CA ARG A 62 -0.40 -10.83 -6.61
C ARG A 62 0.05 -10.54 -5.18
N LEU A 63 0.96 -9.59 -4.96
CA LEU A 63 1.37 -9.19 -3.63
C LEU A 63 0.17 -8.77 -2.77
N HIS A 64 -0.75 -7.98 -3.30
CA HIS A 64 -1.96 -7.61 -2.59
C HIS A 64 -2.83 -8.84 -2.24
N ARG A 65 -2.91 -9.81 -3.13
CA ARG A 65 -3.64 -11.07 -2.88
C ARG A 65 -2.96 -11.90 -1.79
N GLU A 66 -1.65 -12.01 -1.79
CA GLU A 66 -0.91 -12.71 -0.73
C GLU A 66 -1.13 -12.04 0.65
N MET A 67 -1.21 -10.70 0.69
CA MET A 67 -1.42 -9.95 1.92
C MET A 67 -2.85 -10.03 2.47
N PHE A 68 -3.86 -10.21 1.62
CA PHE A 68 -5.27 -10.01 2.02
C PHE A 68 -6.21 -11.12 1.53
N GLY A 69 -5.71 -12.11 0.78
CA GLY A 69 -6.54 -13.12 0.11
C GLY A 69 -7.25 -14.10 1.05
N GLN A 70 -6.80 -14.22 2.31
CA GLN A 70 -7.50 -15.01 3.33
C GLN A 70 -8.56 -14.18 4.09
N SER A 71 -8.52 -12.86 3.93
CA SER A 71 -9.52 -11.95 4.49
C SER A 71 -10.61 -11.61 3.48
N TRP A 72 -10.22 -11.37 2.21
CA TRP A 72 -11.08 -10.73 1.23
C TRP A 72 -11.10 -11.45 -0.11
N ARG A 73 -12.29 -11.78 -0.61
CA ARG A 73 -12.49 -12.39 -1.93
C ARG A 73 -11.97 -11.52 -3.08
N TRP A 74 -12.05 -10.22 -2.94
CA TRP A 74 -11.58 -9.25 -3.95
C TRP A 74 -10.07 -8.94 -3.86
N ALA A 75 -9.31 -9.55 -2.95
CA ALA A 75 -7.89 -9.30 -2.82
C ALA A 75 -7.15 -9.47 -4.16
N GLY A 76 -6.34 -8.47 -4.52
CA GLY A 76 -5.65 -8.41 -5.82
C GLY A 76 -6.53 -7.97 -7.00
N GLN A 77 -7.80 -7.62 -6.76
CA GLN A 77 -8.67 -7.04 -7.77
C GLN A 77 -8.80 -5.52 -7.56
N TYR A 78 -8.75 -4.76 -8.65
CA TYR A 78 -8.97 -3.33 -8.58
C TYR A 78 -10.42 -3.05 -8.18
N ARG A 79 -10.61 -2.00 -7.38
CA ARG A 79 -11.96 -1.55 -6.99
C ARG A 79 -12.77 -1.12 -8.21
N SER A 80 -14.05 -1.33 -8.14
CA SER A 80 -15.04 -0.97 -9.14
C SER A 80 -16.02 0.10 -8.65
N SER A 81 -15.75 0.69 -7.47
CA SER A 81 -16.55 1.74 -6.85
C SER A 81 -15.72 2.97 -6.50
N GLY A 82 -16.41 4.12 -6.36
CA GLY A 82 -15.80 5.36 -5.88
C GLY A 82 -15.44 5.26 -4.40
N LYS A 83 -14.38 5.98 -3.99
CA LYS A 83 -13.97 6.14 -2.59
C LYS A 83 -13.82 7.62 -2.27
N SER A 84 -13.81 7.95 -0.98
CA SER A 84 -13.55 9.33 -0.49
C SER A 84 -12.13 9.82 -0.80
N ILE A 85 -11.21 8.89 -1.10
CA ILE A 85 -9.82 9.15 -1.47
C ILE A 85 -9.45 8.31 -2.70
N GLY A 86 -8.43 8.74 -3.42
CA GLY A 86 -7.93 8.01 -4.59
C GLY A 86 -8.45 8.57 -5.92
N ALA A 87 -7.96 8.00 -7.00
CA ALA A 87 -8.36 8.34 -8.36
C ALA A 87 -9.78 7.87 -8.68
N ASP A 88 -10.37 8.36 -9.77
CA ASP A 88 -11.58 7.73 -10.33
C ASP A 88 -11.28 6.25 -10.64
N TRP A 89 -12.11 5.36 -10.13
CA TRP A 89 -11.92 3.92 -10.28
C TRP A 89 -11.85 3.47 -11.75
N ARG A 90 -12.52 4.18 -12.66
CA ARG A 90 -12.49 3.91 -14.11
C ARG A 90 -11.11 4.13 -14.72
N GLN A 91 -10.29 4.97 -14.09
CA GLN A 91 -8.95 5.31 -14.57
C GLN A 91 -7.85 4.41 -13.98
N ILE A 92 -8.14 3.60 -12.96
CA ILE A 92 -7.14 2.77 -12.28
C ILE A 92 -6.39 1.87 -13.27
N ARG A 93 -7.13 1.23 -14.19
CA ARG A 93 -6.57 0.32 -15.21
C ARG A 93 -5.60 1.00 -16.19
N MET A 94 -5.66 2.32 -16.29
CA MET A 94 -4.72 3.13 -17.08
C MET A 94 -3.61 3.70 -16.20
N GLN A 95 -3.95 4.20 -15.03
CA GLN A 95 -2.98 4.90 -14.16
C GLN A 95 -1.95 3.97 -13.53
N VAL A 96 -2.32 2.74 -13.16
CA VAL A 96 -1.35 1.79 -12.57
C VAL A 96 -0.28 1.38 -13.59
N PRO A 97 -0.61 0.90 -14.80
CA PRO A 97 0.43 0.61 -15.81
C PRO A 97 1.28 1.83 -16.16
N ALA A 98 0.70 3.02 -16.27
CA ALA A 98 1.43 4.25 -16.53
C ALA A 98 2.43 4.58 -15.39
N LEU A 99 2.01 4.42 -14.12
CA LEU A 99 2.90 4.56 -12.98
C LEU A 99 4.07 3.56 -13.05
N LEU A 100 3.79 2.29 -13.30
CA LEU A 100 4.82 1.25 -13.35
C LEU A 100 5.84 1.52 -14.46
N ALA A 101 5.39 1.94 -15.64
CA ALA A 101 6.25 2.30 -16.76
C ALA A 101 7.13 3.52 -16.45
N ASP A 102 6.54 4.56 -15.81
CA ASP A 102 7.27 5.76 -15.41
C ASP A 102 8.37 5.46 -14.36
N ILE A 103 8.05 4.66 -13.33
CA ILE A 103 9.03 4.25 -12.32
C ILE A 103 10.11 3.36 -12.94
N SER A 104 9.76 2.43 -13.84
CA SER A 104 10.73 1.60 -14.55
C SER A 104 11.72 2.45 -15.35
N TYR A 105 11.22 3.46 -16.05
CA TYR A 105 12.06 4.40 -16.79
C TYR A 105 13.00 5.18 -15.88
N GLN A 106 12.50 5.69 -14.74
CA GLN A 106 13.33 6.40 -13.76
C GLN A 106 14.44 5.52 -13.18
N VAL A 107 14.15 4.26 -12.90
CA VAL A 107 15.13 3.27 -12.39
C VAL A 107 16.19 3.00 -13.47
N GLU A 108 15.77 2.69 -14.69
CA GLU A 108 16.66 2.36 -15.80
C GLU A 108 17.64 3.50 -16.11
N HIS A 109 17.16 4.74 -16.11
CA HIS A 109 17.94 5.93 -16.45
C HIS A 109 18.59 6.60 -15.22
N ARG A 110 18.38 6.08 -14.01
CA ARG A 110 18.94 6.62 -12.74
C ARG A 110 18.67 8.11 -12.58
N LEU A 111 17.44 8.54 -12.86
CA LEU A 111 17.08 9.96 -12.91
C LEU A 111 17.12 10.64 -11.54
N GLU A 112 16.91 9.89 -10.45
CA GLU A 112 16.91 10.41 -9.09
C GLU A 112 17.57 9.38 -8.14
N PRO A 113 17.91 9.78 -6.88
CA PRO A 113 18.31 8.85 -5.85
C PRO A 113 17.27 7.74 -5.64
N VAL A 114 17.71 6.51 -5.38
CA VAL A 114 16.83 5.35 -5.27
C VAL A 114 15.75 5.50 -4.21
N ASP A 115 16.04 6.18 -3.10
CA ASP A 115 15.07 6.50 -2.05
C ASP A 115 13.94 7.39 -2.60
N HIS A 116 14.27 8.39 -3.41
CA HIS A 116 13.29 9.28 -4.03
C HIS A 116 12.37 8.51 -4.99
N ILE A 117 12.94 7.64 -5.83
CA ILE A 117 12.18 6.80 -6.77
C ILE A 117 11.21 5.89 -5.99
N ALA A 118 11.68 5.18 -4.98
CA ALA A 118 10.87 4.24 -4.22
C ALA A 118 9.77 4.93 -3.38
N VAL A 119 10.07 6.07 -2.75
CA VAL A 119 9.08 6.84 -1.98
C VAL A 119 8.07 7.51 -2.92
N ARG A 120 8.48 7.99 -4.10
CA ARG A 120 7.56 8.49 -5.12
C ARG A 120 6.64 7.40 -5.65
N PHE A 121 7.17 6.19 -5.87
CA PHE A 121 6.37 5.02 -6.23
C PHE A 121 5.31 4.73 -5.18
N HIS A 122 5.73 4.66 -3.90
CA HIS A 122 4.81 4.51 -2.78
C HIS A 122 3.71 5.58 -2.78
N HIS A 123 4.08 6.87 -2.81
CA HIS A 123 3.14 7.98 -2.79
C HIS A 123 2.13 7.92 -3.92
N ARG A 124 2.58 7.77 -5.17
CA ARG A 124 1.69 7.71 -6.33
C ARG A 124 0.75 6.50 -6.29
N LEU A 125 1.22 5.35 -5.81
CA LEU A 125 0.39 4.16 -5.68
C LEU A 125 -0.70 4.36 -4.60
N VAL A 126 -0.36 4.99 -3.48
CA VAL A 126 -1.35 5.38 -2.45
C VAL A 126 -2.36 6.38 -3.01
N SER A 127 -1.92 7.36 -3.80
CA SER A 127 -2.79 8.38 -4.41
C SER A 127 -3.74 7.80 -5.45
N ILE A 128 -3.32 6.79 -6.23
CA ILE A 128 -4.21 6.05 -7.15
C ILE A 128 -5.26 5.25 -6.36
N HIS A 129 -4.86 4.66 -5.23
CA HIS A 129 -5.73 3.87 -4.35
C HIS A 129 -6.44 2.73 -5.10
N PRO A 130 -5.68 1.78 -5.70
CA PRO A 130 -6.25 0.86 -6.68
C PRO A 130 -7.18 -0.22 -6.12
N PHE A 131 -7.07 -0.56 -4.84
CA PHE A 131 -7.83 -1.65 -4.21
C PHE A 131 -8.93 -1.13 -3.29
N PRO A 132 -9.96 -1.95 -2.95
CA PRO A 132 -11.00 -1.55 -2.00
C PRO A 132 -10.45 -1.18 -0.62
N ASN A 133 -9.42 -1.88 -0.14
CA ASN A 133 -8.74 -1.64 1.13
C ASN A 133 -7.27 -2.07 1.06
N GLY A 134 -6.48 -1.81 2.12
CA GLY A 134 -5.10 -2.27 2.26
C GLY A 134 -4.06 -1.48 1.46
N ASN A 135 -4.45 -0.44 0.73
CA ASN A 135 -3.58 0.29 -0.20
C ASN A 135 -2.31 0.84 0.46
N GLY A 136 -2.41 1.44 1.65
CA GLY A 136 -1.25 1.99 2.34
C GLY A 136 -0.24 0.92 2.77
N ARG A 137 -0.72 -0.20 3.33
CA ARG A 137 0.13 -1.33 3.74
C ARG A 137 0.80 -1.98 2.52
N HIS A 138 0.02 -2.20 1.47
CA HIS A 138 0.53 -2.75 0.21
C HIS A 138 1.56 -1.82 -0.44
N ALA A 139 1.29 -0.52 -0.53
CA ALA A 139 2.19 0.44 -1.16
C ALA A 139 3.52 0.58 -0.40
N ARG A 140 3.52 0.49 0.94
CA ARG A 140 4.77 0.44 1.72
C ARG A 140 5.56 -0.82 1.41
N LEU A 141 4.91 -1.98 1.48
CA LEU A 141 5.61 -3.25 1.26
C LEU A 141 6.19 -3.39 -0.15
N ILE A 142 5.46 -2.95 -1.18
CA ILE A 142 5.97 -3.02 -2.56
C ILE A 142 7.11 -2.01 -2.79
N ALA A 143 7.09 -0.85 -2.12
CA ALA A 143 8.20 0.11 -2.15
C ALA A 143 9.43 -0.44 -1.42
N ASP A 144 9.24 -1.18 -0.32
CA ASP A 144 10.34 -1.87 0.37
C ASP A 144 10.99 -2.94 -0.53
N VAL A 145 10.18 -3.69 -1.28
CA VAL A 145 10.71 -4.66 -2.26
C VAL A 145 11.49 -3.96 -3.37
N LEU A 146 11.00 -2.82 -3.86
CA LEU A 146 11.68 -2.07 -4.90
C LEU A 146 13.01 -1.52 -4.39
N ILE A 147 13.04 -0.88 -3.22
CA ILE A 147 14.27 -0.26 -2.68
C ILE A 147 15.36 -1.31 -2.40
N GLU A 148 14.99 -2.50 -1.91
CA GLU A 148 15.94 -3.62 -1.74
C GLU A 148 16.55 -4.07 -3.08
N GLN A 149 15.73 -4.15 -4.13
CA GLN A 149 16.23 -4.48 -5.48
C GLN A 149 17.17 -3.41 -6.04
N LEU A 150 16.97 -2.15 -5.63
CA LEU A 150 17.84 -1.03 -6.00
C LEU A 150 19.12 -0.96 -5.14
N GLY A 151 19.33 -1.93 -4.22
CA GLY A 151 20.53 -2.08 -3.42
C GLY A 151 20.58 -1.24 -2.16
N ALA A 152 19.45 -0.68 -1.72
CA ALA A 152 19.35 0.07 -0.48
C ALA A 152 18.50 -0.67 0.57
N PRO A 153 18.68 -0.40 1.87
CA PRO A 153 17.92 -1.06 2.93
C PRO A 153 16.46 -0.65 2.90
N ARG A 154 15.58 -1.54 3.39
CA ARG A 154 14.14 -1.25 3.57
C ARG A 154 13.93 0.03 4.33
N PHE A 155 12.78 0.64 4.08
CA PHE A 155 12.31 1.75 4.89
C PHE A 155 11.81 1.27 6.27
N SER A 156 11.91 2.14 7.26
CA SER A 156 11.40 1.91 8.62
C SER A 156 9.96 2.41 8.79
N TRP A 157 9.50 3.31 7.92
CA TRP A 157 8.16 3.93 7.96
C TRP A 157 7.78 4.49 9.33
N GLY A 158 8.72 5.21 9.96
CA GLY A 158 8.53 5.81 11.28
C GLY A 158 8.78 4.86 12.45
N GLY A 159 9.50 3.76 12.22
CA GLY A 159 9.81 2.77 13.25
C GLY A 159 8.79 1.64 13.36
N SER A 160 8.87 0.86 14.43
CA SER A 160 8.18 -0.42 14.60
C SER A 160 6.69 -0.34 14.97
N SER A 161 6.13 0.85 15.17
CA SER A 161 4.74 0.97 15.62
C SER A 161 3.73 0.81 14.49
N SER A 162 2.58 0.27 14.85
CA SER A 162 1.48 0.05 13.90
C SER A 162 0.93 1.36 13.36
N LEU A 163 0.88 1.49 12.03
CA LEU A 163 0.16 2.56 11.34
C LEU A 163 -1.34 2.23 11.14
N VAL A 164 -1.83 1.17 11.78
CA VAL A 164 -3.23 0.73 11.66
C VAL A 164 -4.14 1.58 12.54
N ASP A 165 -3.68 1.94 13.72
CA ASP A 165 -4.46 2.68 14.70
C ASP A 165 -4.35 4.20 14.53
N ALA A 166 -5.25 4.94 15.17
CA ALA A 166 -5.26 6.41 15.17
C ALA A 166 -4.13 6.96 16.08
N SER A 167 -2.88 6.63 15.76
CA SER A 167 -1.68 7.03 16.50
C SER A 167 -1.13 8.36 15.98
N ALA A 168 -0.29 9.01 16.78
CA ALA A 168 0.46 10.19 16.36
C ALA A 168 1.34 9.88 15.12
N LEU A 169 1.90 8.67 15.06
CA LEU A 169 2.68 8.19 13.91
C LEU A 169 1.85 8.14 12.63
N ARG A 170 0.60 7.66 12.71
CA ARG A 170 -0.31 7.66 11.56
C ARG A 170 -0.65 9.08 11.11
N GLN A 171 -0.85 10.01 12.04
CA GLN A 171 -1.10 11.41 11.71
C GLN A 171 0.11 12.03 10.99
N GLN A 172 1.33 11.77 11.45
CA GLN A 172 2.56 12.21 10.78
C GLN A 172 2.67 11.64 9.36
N TYR A 173 2.39 10.36 9.20
CA TYR A 173 2.36 9.73 7.88
C TYR A 173 1.34 10.38 6.93
N ILE A 174 0.10 10.61 7.39
CA ILE A 174 -0.93 11.27 6.59
C ILE A 174 -0.52 12.71 6.23
N ALA A 175 0.03 13.47 7.18
CA ALA A 175 0.53 14.81 6.93
C ALA A 175 1.67 14.82 5.89
N ALA A 176 2.58 13.83 5.94
CA ALA A 176 3.65 13.69 4.97
C ALA A 176 3.13 13.35 3.57
N LEU A 177 2.10 12.49 3.45
CA LEU A 177 1.42 12.22 2.17
C LEU A 177 0.78 13.50 1.60
N GLN A 178 0.07 14.27 2.43
CA GLN A 178 -0.56 15.53 2.00
C GLN A 178 0.47 16.59 1.55
N GLN A 179 1.68 16.61 2.11
CA GLN A 179 2.76 17.45 1.60
C GLN A 179 3.26 16.94 0.24
N ALA A 180 3.41 15.62 0.09
CA ALA A 180 3.79 15.03 -1.19
C ALA A 180 2.74 15.27 -2.29
N ASP A 181 1.44 15.30 -1.96
CA ASP A 181 0.36 15.69 -2.89
C ASP A 181 0.52 17.12 -3.43
N ARG A 182 1.19 18.01 -2.66
CA ARG A 182 1.51 19.39 -3.06
C ARG A 182 2.88 19.51 -3.79
N GLY A 183 3.53 18.36 -4.05
CA GLY A 183 4.81 18.29 -4.73
C GLY A 183 6.03 18.26 -3.81
N ASP A 184 5.87 18.34 -2.50
CA ASP A 184 6.98 18.27 -1.54
C ASP A 184 7.10 16.88 -0.91
N ILE A 185 8.00 16.06 -1.47
CA ILE A 185 8.22 14.68 -1.00
C ILE A 185 9.15 14.57 0.23
N ARG A 186 9.79 15.67 0.65
CA ARG A 186 10.85 15.64 1.68
C ARG A 186 10.35 15.09 3.01
N ALA A 187 9.15 15.49 3.45
CA ALA A 187 8.58 14.98 4.69
C ALA A 187 8.30 13.47 4.63
N LEU A 188 7.85 12.97 3.48
CA LEU A 188 7.59 11.53 3.28
C LEU A 188 8.88 10.73 3.22
N LEU A 189 9.94 11.27 2.61
CA LEU A 189 11.29 10.68 2.63
C LEU A 189 11.85 10.57 4.05
N ALA A 190 11.76 11.67 4.82
CA ALA A 190 12.18 11.69 6.22
C ALA A 190 11.39 10.66 7.03
N PHE A 191 10.07 10.59 6.87
CA PHE A 191 9.21 9.63 7.54
C PHE A 191 9.56 8.18 7.17
N ALA A 192 9.82 7.90 5.89
CA ALA A 192 10.18 6.56 5.45
C ALA A 192 11.49 6.05 6.07
N ARG A 193 12.44 6.94 6.38
CA ARG A 193 13.75 6.63 6.99
C ARG A 193 13.81 6.88 8.51
N ALA A 194 12.76 7.42 9.12
CA ALA A 194 12.74 7.65 10.57
C ALA A 194 12.74 6.33 11.34
N SER A 195 13.63 6.20 12.29
CA SER A 195 13.76 5.04 13.21
C SER A 195 12.90 5.24 14.45
#